data_aa698fccead10f9834d53871dacd76e4
#
_entry.id   aa698fccead10f9834d53871dacd76e4
#
_cell.length_a   1.000
_cell.length_b   1.000
_cell.length_c   1.000
_cell.angle_alpha   90.00
_cell.angle_beta   90.00
_cell.angle_gamma   90.00
#
_symmetry.space_group_name_H-M   'P 1'
#
loop_
_entity.id
_entity.type
_entity.pdbx_description
1 polymer ?
#
loop_
_entity_poly.entity_id
_entity_poly.type
_entity_poly.pdbx_seq_one_letter_code
_entity_poly.pdbx_strand_id
1 'polypeptide(L)'
;TVGKASLANRPSTGSVMEHFDGSIEAIRELDASKLIQLFEVAYQELGPVFLLEDLFAPLIQHVRDECRLGSFRQSQEKFVVELMKSFLLINSSKNKKPLNNKVLIISPISHNDNLSMLRLCLVCEDSDWMPIYVGTSTSADEVLFSYEQGRCNLLMVVVDPNGNQQFLPNELRKIRSLIKDDEILIFGDTTSSYQDVIKETGFTAVNNIGELRLALDRIKVLTEFKPVILHAQPEQT
;
A
#
# COMPACT_ATOMS: atom_id res chain seq x y z
N THR A 1 24.30 -10.15 -6.51
CA THR A 1 24.55 -10.28 -5.06
C THR A 1 23.80 -9.18 -4.30
N VAL A 2 22.49 -9.04 -4.52
CA VAL A 2 21.64 -8.04 -3.84
C VAL A 2 20.37 -8.75 -3.37
N GLY A 3 20.50 -9.66 -2.44
CA GLY A 3 19.36 -10.45 -1.94
C GLY A 3 19.51 -10.91 -0.50
N LYS A 4 20.45 -10.36 0.27
CA LYS A 4 20.74 -10.83 1.64
C LYS A 4 20.61 -9.79 2.75
N ALA A 5 20.19 -8.56 2.47
CA ALA A 5 20.12 -7.52 3.52
C ALA A 5 18.81 -7.50 4.32
N SER A 6 17.75 -8.19 3.87
CA SER A 6 16.43 -8.09 4.50
C SER A 6 16.13 -9.08 5.63
N LEU A 7 16.96 -10.12 5.82
CA LEU A 7 16.72 -11.15 6.85
C LEU A 7 17.62 -11.05 8.08
N ALA A 8 18.63 -10.18 8.07
CA ALA A 8 19.68 -10.16 9.09
C ALA A 8 19.38 -9.25 10.30
N ASN A 9 18.34 -8.42 10.29
CA ASN A 9 18.01 -7.47 11.35
C ASN A 9 16.54 -7.55 11.80
N ARG A 10 15.99 -8.74 11.97
CA ARG A 10 14.70 -8.86 12.62
C ARG A 10 14.91 -8.58 14.12
N PRO A 11 14.23 -7.58 14.70
CA PRO A 11 14.37 -7.25 16.12
C PRO A 11 13.95 -8.43 17.00
N SER A 12 14.42 -8.44 18.23
CA SER A 12 14.10 -9.51 19.17
C SER A 12 12.59 -9.52 19.44
N THR A 13 11.99 -10.67 19.47
CA THR A 13 10.55 -10.86 19.76
C THR A 13 10.14 -10.20 21.08
N GLY A 14 11.05 -10.04 22.02
CA GLY A 14 10.81 -9.38 23.32
C GLY A 14 10.48 -7.90 23.19
N SER A 15 11.23 -7.14 22.37
CA SER A 15 10.99 -5.70 22.18
C SER A 15 9.62 -5.43 21.51
N VAL A 16 9.23 -6.24 20.53
CA VAL A 16 7.91 -6.09 19.86
C VAL A 16 6.76 -6.34 20.84
N MET A 17 6.88 -7.34 21.72
CA MET A 17 5.86 -7.63 22.75
C MET A 17 5.72 -6.50 23.77
N GLU A 18 6.81 -5.90 24.23
CA GLU A 18 6.75 -4.75 25.14
C GLU A 18 6.02 -3.55 24.51
N HIS A 19 6.30 -3.25 23.25
CA HIS A 19 5.58 -2.20 22.51
C HIS A 19 4.12 -2.54 22.32
N PHE A 20 3.80 -3.80 22.06
CA PHE A 20 2.43 -4.27 21.89
C PHE A 20 1.62 -4.10 23.19
N ASP A 21 2.12 -4.62 24.31
CA ASP A 21 1.43 -4.55 25.60
C ASP A 21 1.24 -3.11 26.09
N GLY A 22 2.29 -2.27 25.94
CA GLY A 22 2.21 -0.85 26.26
C GLY A 22 1.20 -0.10 25.38
N SER A 23 1.07 -0.50 24.11
CA SER A 23 0.09 0.09 23.20
C SER A 23 -1.35 -0.30 23.55
N ILE A 24 -1.59 -1.55 23.96
CA ILE A 24 -2.91 -1.99 24.42
C ILE A 24 -3.38 -1.18 25.62
N GLU A 25 -2.51 -0.93 26.58
CA GLU A 25 -2.83 -0.11 27.76
C GLU A 25 -3.17 1.33 27.35
N ALA A 26 -2.33 1.95 26.52
CA ALA A 26 -2.56 3.31 26.04
C ALA A 26 -3.83 3.46 25.17
N ILE A 27 -4.17 2.44 24.37
CA ILE A 27 -5.45 2.40 23.62
C ILE A 27 -6.63 2.34 24.58
N ARG A 28 -6.54 1.54 25.62
CA ARG A 28 -7.62 1.42 26.63
C ARG A 28 -7.92 2.75 27.30
N GLU A 29 -6.88 3.55 27.54
CA GLU A 29 -6.95 4.87 28.17
C GLU A 29 -7.20 6.02 27.16
N LEU A 30 -7.17 5.74 25.85
CA LEU A 30 -7.19 6.74 24.76
C LEU A 30 -6.03 7.75 24.88
N ASP A 31 -4.88 7.32 25.40
CA ASP A 31 -3.70 8.17 25.56
C ASP A 31 -2.89 8.26 24.25
N ALA A 32 -3.19 9.29 23.45
CA ALA A 32 -2.51 9.56 22.21
C ALA A 32 -1.01 9.85 22.39
N SER A 33 -0.64 10.53 23.48
CA SER A 33 0.75 10.92 23.73
C SER A 33 1.62 9.72 24.03
N LYS A 34 1.15 8.81 24.89
CA LYS A 34 1.81 7.55 25.20
C LYS A 34 1.93 6.66 23.97
N LEU A 35 0.85 6.55 23.16
CA LEU A 35 0.89 5.78 21.90
C LEU A 35 1.91 6.32 20.90
N ILE A 36 1.94 7.64 20.68
CA ILE A 36 2.90 8.25 19.76
C ILE A 36 4.34 7.97 20.21
N GLN A 37 4.64 8.10 21.51
CA GLN A 37 5.97 7.80 22.05
C GLN A 37 6.36 6.34 21.80
N LEU A 38 5.45 5.39 22.07
CA LEU A 38 5.68 3.96 21.81
C LEU A 38 5.93 3.70 20.32
N PHE A 39 5.15 4.33 19.45
CA PHE A 39 5.31 4.20 18.00
C PHE A 39 6.62 4.82 17.49
N GLU A 40 7.07 5.94 18.09
CA GLU A 40 8.36 6.55 17.75
C GLU A 40 9.53 5.64 18.10
N VAL A 41 9.52 5.05 19.30
CA VAL A 41 10.56 4.10 19.71
C VAL A 41 10.54 2.86 18.82
N ALA A 42 9.37 2.26 18.62
CA ALA A 42 9.20 1.11 17.76
C ALA A 42 9.61 1.41 16.29
N TYR A 43 9.32 2.61 15.78
CA TYR A 43 9.72 3.04 14.43
C TYR A 43 11.24 3.10 14.27
N GLN A 44 11.96 3.59 15.28
CA GLN A 44 13.43 3.66 15.26
C GLN A 44 14.06 2.26 15.33
N GLU A 45 13.45 1.35 16.07
CA GLU A 45 13.95 -0.02 16.24
C GLU A 45 13.62 -0.94 15.06
N LEU A 46 12.39 -0.85 14.53
CA LEU A 46 11.85 -1.77 13.51
C LEU A 46 11.99 -1.23 12.08
N GLY A 47 11.92 0.08 11.93
CA GLY A 47 11.71 0.72 10.64
C GLY A 47 10.24 0.63 10.17
N PRO A 48 9.86 1.36 9.10
CA PRO A 48 8.45 1.57 8.73
C PRO A 48 7.71 0.29 8.32
N VAL A 49 8.36 -0.61 7.61
CA VAL A 49 7.71 -1.84 7.10
C VAL A 49 7.45 -2.82 8.23
N PHE A 50 8.46 -3.10 9.07
CA PHE A 50 8.30 -4.02 10.19
C PHE A 50 7.40 -3.45 11.29
N LEU A 51 7.43 -2.13 11.54
CA LEU A 51 6.47 -1.48 12.43
C LEU A 51 5.04 -1.80 12.01
N LEU A 52 4.75 -1.71 10.71
CA LEU A 52 3.42 -1.99 10.20
C LEU A 52 3.07 -3.49 10.27
N GLU A 53 4.01 -4.37 9.91
CA GLU A 53 3.77 -5.81 9.80
C GLU A 53 3.81 -6.52 11.16
N ASP A 54 4.79 -6.18 12.01
CA ASP A 54 5.05 -6.90 13.25
C ASP A 54 4.37 -6.24 14.47
N LEU A 55 3.99 -4.95 14.39
CA LEU A 55 3.31 -4.26 15.49
C LEU A 55 1.89 -3.79 15.12
N PHE A 56 1.73 -2.96 14.09
CA PHE A 56 0.45 -2.31 13.82
C PHE A 56 -0.64 -3.28 13.36
N ALA A 57 -0.33 -4.18 12.45
CA ALA A 57 -1.31 -5.14 11.95
C ALA A 57 -1.79 -6.11 13.03
N PRO A 58 -0.90 -6.74 13.85
CA PRO A 58 -1.33 -7.56 14.99
C PRO A 58 -2.12 -6.75 16.04
N LEU A 59 -1.70 -5.51 16.33
CA LEU A 59 -2.36 -4.66 17.31
C LEU A 59 -3.80 -4.33 16.91
N ILE A 60 -4.02 -3.97 15.64
CA ILE A 60 -5.38 -3.70 15.12
C ILE A 60 -6.23 -4.97 15.14
N GLN A 61 -5.66 -6.11 14.75
CA GLN A 61 -6.39 -7.36 14.78
C GLN A 61 -6.84 -7.69 16.21
N HIS A 62 -5.94 -7.53 17.18
CA HIS A 62 -6.28 -7.75 18.58
C HIS A 62 -7.38 -6.79 19.06
N VAL A 63 -7.27 -5.48 18.78
CA VAL A 63 -8.30 -4.51 19.16
C VAL A 63 -9.66 -4.83 18.54
N ARG A 64 -9.70 -5.26 17.28
CA ARG A 64 -10.92 -5.71 16.60
C ARG A 64 -11.56 -6.93 17.27
N ASP A 65 -10.74 -7.90 17.63
CA ASP A 65 -11.22 -9.11 18.31
C ASP A 65 -11.74 -8.77 19.71
N GLU A 66 -11.06 -7.92 20.46
CA GLU A 66 -11.50 -7.41 21.75
C GLU A 66 -12.78 -6.55 21.65
N CYS A 67 -12.97 -5.80 20.55
CA CYS A 67 -14.23 -5.10 20.27
C CYS A 67 -15.40 -6.07 20.08
N ARG A 68 -15.15 -7.20 19.38
CA ARG A 68 -16.17 -8.26 19.21
C ARG A 68 -16.55 -8.94 20.54
N LEU A 69 -15.57 -9.07 21.43
CA LEU A 69 -15.76 -9.61 22.78
C LEU A 69 -16.35 -8.58 23.77
N GLY A 70 -16.43 -7.30 23.40
CA GLY A 70 -16.95 -6.24 24.23
C GLY A 70 -15.95 -5.65 25.22
N SER A 71 -14.69 -6.06 25.21
CA SER A 71 -13.61 -5.55 26.08
C SER A 71 -13.10 -4.18 25.64
N PHE A 72 -13.19 -3.89 24.33
CA PHE A 72 -12.92 -2.59 23.72
C PHE A 72 -14.17 -2.02 23.05
N ARG A 73 -14.18 -0.71 22.81
CA ARG A 73 -15.23 -0.03 22.08
C ARG A 73 -14.77 0.33 20.67
N GLN A 74 -15.69 0.42 19.72
CA GLN A 74 -15.39 0.84 18.34
C GLN A 74 -14.69 2.21 18.26
N SER A 75 -14.91 3.09 19.24
CA SER A 75 -14.20 4.37 19.34
C SER A 75 -12.71 4.20 19.57
N GLN A 76 -12.30 3.18 20.33
CA GLN A 76 -10.90 2.87 20.59
C GLN A 76 -10.22 2.26 19.34
N GLU A 77 -10.92 1.41 18.60
CA GLU A 77 -10.44 0.92 17.29
C GLU A 77 -10.23 2.09 16.31
N LYS A 78 -11.24 2.95 16.14
CA LYS A 78 -11.12 4.13 15.27
C LYS A 78 -9.98 5.05 15.69
N PHE A 79 -9.84 5.29 16.98
CA PHE A 79 -8.77 6.14 17.54
C PHE A 79 -7.39 5.61 17.18
N VAL A 80 -7.10 4.34 17.45
CA VAL A 80 -5.78 3.78 17.17
C VAL A 80 -5.49 3.72 15.68
N VAL A 81 -6.48 3.37 14.84
CA VAL A 81 -6.32 3.32 13.38
C VAL A 81 -5.97 4.69 12.81
N GLU A 82 -6.69 5.76 13.22
CA GLU A 82 -6.41 7.11 12.73
C GLU A 82 -5.06 7.65 13.25
N LEU A 83 -4.68 7.29 14.47
CA LEU A 83 -3.37 7.67 15.00
C LEU A 83 -2.23 6.99 14.27
N MET A 84 -2.34 5.69 13.99
CA MET A 84 -1.36 4.93 13.19
C MET A 84 -1.19 5.50 11.79
N LYS A 85 -2.31 5.84 11.10
CA LYS A 85 -2.27 6.47 9.78
C LYS A 85 -1.52 7.79 9.82
N SER A 86 -1.88 8.66 10.77
CA SER A 86 -1.26 9.97 10.92
C SER A 86 0.23 9.85 11.21
N PHE A 87 0.60 8.91 12.08
CA PHE A 87 2.00 8.63 12.42
C PHE A 87 2.82 8.19 11.20
N LEU A 88 2.30 7.24 10.42
CA LEU A 88 2.98 6.74 9.22
C LEU A 88 3.11 7.83 8.16
N LEU A 89 2.08 8.62 7.90
CA LEU A 89 2.11 9.71 6.93
C LEU A 89 3.15 10.78 7.28
N ILE A 90 3.26 11.16 8.58
CA ILE A 90 4.24 12.15 9.03
C ILE A 90 5.67 11.60 8.89
N ASN A 91 5.90 10.34 9.24
CA ASN A 91 7.24 9.77 9.27
C ASN A 91 7.72 9.29 7.89
N SER A 92 6.83 8.84 7.00
CA SER A 92 7.19 8.49 5.62
C SER A 92 7.68 9.69 4.81
N SER A 93 7.23 10.91 5.14
CA SER A 93 7.64 12.13 4.43
C SER A 93 9.04 12.64 4.79
N LYS A 94 9.62 12.22 5.93
CA LYS A 94 10.88 12.78 6.46
C LYS A 94 12.16 12.34 5.72
N ASN A 95 12.14 11.22 5.00
CA ASN A 95 13.35 10.58 4.44
C ASN A 95 13.33 10.42 2.91
N LYS A 96 12.55 11.22 2.16
CA LYS A 96 12.37 11.00 0.71
C LYS A 96 13.60 11.40 -0.11
N LYS A 97 14.29 10.40 -0.64
CA LYS A 97 15.13 10.59 -1.84
C LYS A 97 14.21 10.89 -3.03
N PRO A 98 14.63 11.72 -4.00
CA PRO A 98 13.87 11.88 -5.24
C PRO A 98 13.81 10.53 -5.96
N LEU A 99 12.62 9.95 -6.03
CA LEU A 99 12.36 8.70 -6.74
C LEU A 99 11.85 9.04 -8.14
N ASN A 100 12.48 8.47 -9.16
CA ASN A 100 12.14 8.73 -10.56
C ASN A 100 10.96 7.88 -11.04
N ASN A 101 10.84 6.66 -10.52
CA ASN A 101 9.76 5.76 -10.88
C ASN A 101 8.52 6.03 -10.01
N LYS A 102 7.38 6.22 -10.65
CA LYS A 102 6.12 6.53 -9.97
C LYS A 102 5.10 5.43 -10.20
N VAL A 103 4.42 5.02 -9.14
CA VAL A 103 3.32 4.06 -9.19
C VAL A 103 2.04 4.72 -8.70
N LEU A 104 1.00 4.71 -9.56
CA LEU A 104 -0.35 5.09 -9.15
C LEU A 104 -1.01 3.89 -8.47
N ILE A 105 -1.50 4.09 -7.25
CA ILE A 105 -2.21 3.07 -6.47
C ILE A 105 -3.66 3.49 -6.37
N ILE A 106 -4.54 2.61 -6.82
CA ILE A 106 -5.99 2.82 -6.81
C ILE A 106 -6.73 1.61 -6.26
N SER A 107 -7.94 1.83 -5.76
CA SER A 107 -8.93 0.77 -5.56
C SER A 107 -10.23 1.17 -6.24
N PRO A 108 -10.72 0.41 -7.24
CA PRO A 108 -12.00 0.68 -7.90
C PRO A 108 -13.20 0.47 -6.97
N ILE A 109 -12.99 -0.22 -5.87
CA ILE A 109 -14.01 -0.57 -4.89
C ILE A 109 -13.75 0.18 -3.59
N SER A 110 -14.82 0.53 -2.86
CA SER A 110 -14.69 1.10 -1.52
C SER A 110 -14.01 0.11 -0.59
N HIS A 111 -12.89 0.51 -0.04
CA HIS A 111 -12.09 -0.29 0.89
C HIS A 111 -12.19 0.32 2.29
N ASN A 112 -12.57 -0.46 3.26
CA ASN A 112 -12.62 0.01 4.66
C ASN A 112 -11.25 -0.04 5.36
N ASP A 113 -10.25 -0.67 4.74
CA ASP A 113 -8.93 -0.85 5.34
C ASP A 113 -7.86 0.06 4.70
N ASN A 114 -7.84 1.31 5.16
CA ASN A 114 -6.84 2.29 4.73
C ASN A 114 -5.39 1.93 5.14
N LEU A 115 -5.17 1.03 6.10
CA LEU A 115 -3.83 0.61 6.52
C LEU A 115 -3.18 -0.33 5.51
N SER A 116 -3.95 -1.21 4.88
CA SER A 116 -3.44 -2.03 3.79
C SER A 116 -2.90 -1.17 2.65
N MET A 117 -3.57 -0.04 2.34
CA MET A 117 -3.08 0.90 1.33
C MET A 117 -1.79 1.61 1.75
N LEU A 118 -1.68 2.05 3.00
CA LEU A 118 -0.44 2.62 3.53
C LEU A 118 0.70 1.62 3.51
N ARG A 119 0.41 0.36 3.83
CA ARG A 119 1.40 -0.73 3.72
C ARG A 119 1.93 -0.87 2.29
N LEU A 120 1.05 -0.83 1.29
CA LEU A 120 1.47 -0.90 -0.10
C LEU A 120 2.31 0.31 -0.50
N CYS A 121 1.96 1.51 -0.06
CA CYS A 121 2.77 2.72 -0.28
C CYS A 121 4.18 2.56 0.32
N LEU A 122 4.28 2.09 1.56
CA LEU A 122 5.59 1.88 2.22
C LEU A 122 6.43 0.81 1.51
N VAL A 123 5.81 -0.28 1.04
CA VAL A 123 6.50 -1.32 0.26
C VAL A 123 7.01 -0.77 -1.07
N CYS A 124 6.23 0.07 -1.74
CA CYS A 124 6.66 0.74 -2.96
C CYS A 124 7.86 1.67 -2.68
N GLU A 125 7.80 2.49 -1.63
CA GLU A 125 8.91 3.38 -1.23
C GLU A 125 10.20 2.59 -0.93
N ASP A 126 10.08 1.46 -0.23
CA ASP A 126 11.20 0.57 0.10
C ASP A 126 11.81 -0.13 -1.14
N SER A 127 11.02 -0.24 -2.21
CA SER A 127 11.44 -0.74 -3.53
C SER A 127 11.87 0.37 -4.50
N ASP A 128 12.14 1.59 -3.99
CA ASP A 128 12.51 2.79 -4.75
C ASP A 128 11.45 3.26 -5.77
N TRP A 129 10.17 3.07 -5.44
CA TRP A 129 9.04 3.61 -6.20
C TRP A 129 8.34 4.72 -5.41
N MET A 130 8.00 5.84 -6.08
CA MET A 130 7.19 6.91 -5.51
C MET A 130 5.71 6.55 -5.63
N PRO A 131 5.02 6.19 -4.55
CA PRO A 131 3.60 5.89 -4.60
C PRO A 131 2.77 7.17 -4.68
N ILE A 132 1.75 7.15 -5.53
CA ILE A 132 0.68 8.15 -5.61
C ILE A 132 -0.62 7.41 -5.32
N TYR A 133 -1.19 7.63 -4.15
CA TYR A 133 -2.47 7.01 -3.76
C TYR A 133 -3.60 8.02 -3.89
N VAL A 134 -4.57 7.73 -4.76
CA VAL A 134 -5.71 8.63 -5.04
C VAL A 134 -7.02 8.21 -4.36
N GLY A 135 -6.97 7.19 -3.54
CA GLY A 135 -8.14 6.76 -2.77
C GLY A 135 -8.88 5.56 -3.35
N THR A 136 -10.11 5.39 -2.88
CA THR A 136 -10.99 4.28 -3.25
C THR A 136 -12.16 4.78 -4.10
N SER A 137 -12.87 3.84 -4.77
CA SER A 137 -14.00 4.13 -5.66
C SER A 137 -13.65 5.06 -6.83
N THR A 138 -12.43 4.94 -7.34
CA THR A 138 -11.92 5.76 -8.44
C THR A 138 -12.40 5.18 -9.77
N SER A 139 -13.07 5.99 -10.60
CA SER A 139 -13.50 5.57 -11.93
C SER A 139 -12.33 5.45 -12.90
N ALA A 140 -12.47 4.67 -13.97
CA ALA A 140 -11.42 4.47 -14.96
C ALA A 140 -10.95 5.78 -15.63
N ASP A 141 -11.84 6.76 -15.82
CA ASP A 141 -11.49 8.06 -16.39
C ASP A 141 -10.64 8.90 -15.43
N GLU A 142 -10.96 8.89 -14.14
CA GLU A 142 -10.15 9.52 -13.08
C GLU A 142 -8.79 8.82 -12.93
N VAL A 143 -8.75 7.51 -13.11
CA VAL A 143 -7.50 6.74 -13.11
C VAL A 143 -6.59 7.22 -14.23
N LEU A 144 -7.11 7.33 -15.48
CA LEU A 144 -6.34 7.82 -16.62
C LEU A 144 -5.80 9.23 -16.36
N PHE A 145 -6.67 10.15 -15.91
CA PHE A 145 -6.28 11.52 -15.58
C PHE A 145 -5.15 11.55 -14.55
N SER A 146 -5.31 10.81 -13.45
CA SER A 146 -4.31 10.76 -12.37
C SER A 146 -2.99 10.13 -12.83
N TYR A 147 -3.07 9.10 -13.68
CA TYR A 147 -1.91 8.42 -14.24
C TYR A 147 -1.07 9.34 -15.13
N GLU A 148 -1.71 10.08 -16.02
CA GLU A 148 -1.07 11.03 -16.94
C GLU A 148 -0.53 12.25 -16.19
N GLN A 149 -1.34 12.89 -15.33
CA GLN A 149 -0.92 14.05 -14.55
C GLN A 149 0.21 13.73 -13.57
N GLY A 150 0.15 12.55 -12.94
CA GLY A 150 1.21 12.04 -12.08
C GLY A 150 2.48 11.68 -12.84
N ARG A 151 2.41 11.52 -14.17
CA ARG A 151 3.48 10.94 -15.00
C ARG A 151 3.94 9.62 -14.44
N CYS A 152 2.97 8.73 -14.19
CA CYS A 152 3.23 7.44 -13.58
C CYS A 152 3.83 6.46 -14.59
N ASN A 153 4.67 5.56 -14.10
CA ASN A 153 5.31 4.51 -14.92
C ASN A 153 4.61 3.16 -14.72
N LEU A 154 3.78 3.06 -13.68
CA LEU A 154 3.11 1.83 -13.27
C LEU A 154 1.76 2.18 -12.66
N LEU A 155 0.75 1.36 -12.97
CA LEU A 155 -0.54 1.36 -12.28
C LEU A 155 -0.64 0.11 -11.40
N MET A 156 -1.03 0.29 -10.15
CA MET A 156 -1.39 -0.80 -9.23
C MET A 156 -2.87 -0.69 -8.86
N VAL A 157 -3.64 -1.70 -9.24
CA VAL A 157 -5.05 -1.83 -8.89
C VAL A 157 -5.16 -2.77 -7.69
N VAL A 158 -5.68 -2.26 -6.59
CA VAL A 158 -5.87 -3.06 -5.36
C VAL A 158 -7.30 -3.56 -5.31
N VAL A 159 -7.45 -4.87 -5.17
CA VAL A 159 -8.74 -5.54 -5.08
C VAL A 159 -8.93 -6.18 -3.72
N ASP A 160 -10.14 -6.05 -3.16
CA ASP A 160 -10.54 -6.68 -1.90
C ASP A 160 -11.44 -7.88 -2.22
N PRO A 161 -11.12 -9.08 -1.71
CA PRO A 161 -11.96 -10.27 -1.91
C PRO A 161 -13.37 -10.11 -1.32
N ASN A 162 -13.54 -9.23 -0.34
CA ASN A 162 -14.82 -8.98 0.33
C ASN A 162 -15.62 -7.82 -0.29
N GLY A 163 -15.09 -7.13 -1.30
CA GLY A 163 -15.75 -6.01 -1.96
C GLY A 163 -16.92 -6.45 -2.87
N ASN A 164 -17.78 -5.49 -3.24
CA ASN A 164 -18.83 -5.75 -4.24
C ASN A 164 -18.22 -5.92 -5.63
N GLN A 165 -18.10 -7.17 -6.05
CA GLN A 165 -17.28 -7.61 -7.18
C GLN A 165 -17.96 -7.51 -8.53
N GLN A 166 -19.27 -7.23 -8.60
CA GLN A 166 -20.03 -7.30 -9.87
C GLN A 166 -19.58 -6.30 -10.94
N PHE A 167 -19.09 -5.14 -10.52
CA PHE A 167 -18.65 -4.09 -11.46
C PHE A 167 -17.15 -4.15 -11.79
N LEU A 168 -16.35 -4.83 -10.97
CA LEU A 168 -14.91 -4.84 -11.12
C LEU A 168 -14.41 -5.34 -12.49
N PRO A 169 -14.93 -6.43 -13.07
CA PRO A 169 -14.49 -6.88 -14.39
C PRO A 169 -14.62 -5.83 -15.48
N ASN A 170 -15.71 -5.06 -15.46
CA ASN A 170 -15.94 -4.02 -16.46
C ASN A 170 -14.99 -2.82 -16.24
N GLU A 171 -14.75 -2.42 -14.99
CA GLU A 171 -13.80 -1.36 -14.68
C GLU A 171 -12.37 -1.76 -15.09
N LEU A 172 -11.95 -3.00 -14.84
CA LEU A 172 -10.64 -3.49 -15.26
C LEU A 172 -10.48 -3.46 -16.79
N ARG A 173 -11.49 -3.89 -17.56
CA ARG A 173 -11.49 -3.79 -19.03
C ARG A 173 -11.39 -2.33 -19.48
N LYS A 174 -12.16 -1.44 -18.85
CA LYS A 174 -12.14 -0.02 -19.17
C LYS A 174 -10.78 0.59 -18.87
N ILE A 175 -10.18 0.30 -17.72
CA ILE A 175 -8.81 0.75 -17.38
C ILE A 175 -7.82 0.27 -18.45
N ARG A 176 -7.85 -1.01 -18.85
CA ARG A 176 -6.95 -1.53 -19.90
C ARG A 176 -7.18 -0.86 -21.25
N SER A 177 -8.41 -0.54 -21.60
CA SER A 177 -8.71 0.16 -22.86
C SER A 177 -8.14 1.58 -22.92
N LEU A 178 -7.98 2.23 -21.77
CA LEU A 178 -7.43 3.57 -21.61
C LEU A 178 -5.89 3.57 -21.48
N ILE A 179 -5.34 2.62 -20.71
CA ILE A 179 -3.90 2.48 -20.48
C ILE A 179 -3.42 1.19 -21.18
N LYS A 180 -3.04 1.33 -22.47
CA LYS A 180 -2.84 0.18 -23.37
C LYS A 180 -1.47 -0.47 -23.24
N ASP A 181 -0.42 0.32 -23.16
CA ASP A 181 0.96 -0.10 -23.40
C ASP A 181 1.79 -0.25 -22.11
N ASP A 182 1.25 0.19 -20.98
CA ASP A 182 1.96 0.14 -19.72
C ASP A 182 1.62 -1.11 -18.91
N GLU A 183 2.58 -1.50 -18.05
CA GLU A 183 2.36 -2.60 -17.12
C GLU A 183 1.35 -2.20 -16.05
N ILE A 184 0.38 -3.09 -15.78
CA ILE A 184 -0.62 -2.90 -14.73
C ILE A 184 -0.56 -4.10 -13.80
N LEU A 185 -0.29 -3.83 -12.52
CA LEU A 185 -0.37 -4.83 -11.46
C LEU A 185 -1.77 -4.86 -10.89
N ILE A 186 -2.27 -6.05 -10.58
CA ILE A 186 -3.46 -6.23 -9.76
C ILE A 186 -3.03 -6.93 -8.46
N PHE A 187 -3.20 -6.22 -7.34
CA PHE A 187 -2.81 -6.70 -6.01
C PHE A 187 -4.02 -7.10 -5.19
N GLY A 188 -3.95 -8.29 -4.59
CA GLY A 188 -4.98 -8.80 -3.69
C GLY A 188 -5.31 -10.26 -3.96
N ASP A 189 -6.30 -10.81 -3.25
CA ASP A 189 -6.76 -12.17 -3.50
C ASP A 189 -7.45 -12.24 -4.88
N THR A 190 -6.69 -12.71 -5.86
CA THR A 190 -7.16 -12.90 -7.25
C THR A 190 -7.84 -14.26 -7.37
N THR A 191 -8.89 -14.46 -6.56
CA THR A 191 -9.70 -15.70 -6.59
C THR A 191 -10.19 -16.02 -8.01
N SER A 192 -10.65 -17.25 -8.20
CA SER A 192 -11.15 -17.78 -9.48
C SER A 192 -12.09 -16.84 -10.24
N SER A 193 -12.82 -15.97 -9.53
CA SER A 193 -13.75 -15.00 -10.11
C SER A 193 -13.11 -13.92 -10.98
N TYR A 194 -11.81 -13.63 -10.83
CA TYR A 194 -11.12 -12.59 -11.59
C TYR A 194 -10.09 -13.12 -12.57
N GLN A 195 -9.70 -14.39 -12.48
CA GLN A 195 -8.64 -14.96 -13.30
C GLN A 195 -8.89 -14.79 -14.81
N ASP A 196 -10.13 -14.92 -15.24
CA ASP A 196 -10.47 -14.78 -16.66
C ASP A 196 -10.28 -13.34 -17.14
N VAL A 197 -10.75 -12.36 -16.39
CA VAL A 197 -10.59 -10.95 -16.70
C VAL A 197 -9.12 -10.52 -16.63
N ILE A 198 -8.37 -11.04 -15.67
CA ILE A 198 -6.94 -10.76 -15.55
C ILE A 198 -6.18 -11.31 -16.76
N LYS A 199 -6.50 -12.52 -17.21
CA LYS A 199 -5.93 -13.10 -18.44
C LYS A 199 -6.31 -12.32 -19.67
N GLU A 200 -7.60 -11.94 -19.79
CA GLU A 200 -8.13 -11.14 -20.91
C GLU A 200 -7.45 -9.77 -21.01
N THR A 201 -7.27 -9.09 -19.89
CA THR A 201 -6.69 -7.74 -19.81
C THR A 201 -5.16 -7.74 -19.81
N GLY A 202 -4.53 -8.88 -19.59
CA GLY A 202 -3.06 -8.98 -19.50
C GLY A 202 -2.47 -8.29 -18.27
N PHE A 203 -3.22 -8.16 -17.19
CA PHE A 203 -2.71 -7.63 -15.92
C PHE A 203 -1.81 -8.66 -15.24
N THR A 204 -0.78 -8.17 -14.56
CA THR A 204 0.07 -9.03 -13.74
C THR A 204 -0.52 -9.17 -12.34
N ALA A 205 -0.96 -10.37 -12.00
CA ALA A 205 -1.49 -10.68 -10.69
C ALA A 205 -0.38 -10.78 -9.64
N VAL A 206 -0.61 -10.19 -8.47
CA VAL A 206 0.29 -10.18 -7.32
C VAL A 206 -0.53 -10.41 -6.06
N ASN A 207 -0.27 -11.50 -5.34
CA ASN A 207 -1.13 -11.96 -4.24
C ASN A 207 -0.56 -11.64 -2.85
N ASN A 208 0.72 -11.30 -2.77
CA ASN A 208 1.40 -11.01 -1.50
C ASN A 208 2.54 -10.01 -1.68
N ILE A 209 3.05 -9.51 -0.57
CA ILE A 209 4.13 -8.50 -0.54
C ILE A 209 5.42 -9.00 -1.18
N GLY A 210 5.76 -10.28 -1.03
CA GLY A 210 6.96 -10.85 -1.63
C GLY A 210 6.89 -10.82 -3.16
N GLU A 211 5.75 -11.24 -3.73
CA GLU A 211 5.48 -11.14 -5.17
C GLU A 211 5.47 -9.69 -5.66
N LEU A 212 4.91 -8.77 -4.85
CA LEU A 212 4.90 -7.35 -5.17
C LEU A 212 6.31 -6.79 -5.29
N ARG A 213 7.21 -7.07 -4.34
CA ARG A 213 8.60 -6.63 -4.40
C ARG A 213 9.31 -7.14 -5.65
N LEU A 214 9.15 -8.42 -5.96
CA LEU A 214 9.73 -9.02 -7.18
C LEU A 214 9.19 -8.38 -8.46
N ALA A 215 7.89 -8.08 -8.52
CA ALA A 215 7.29 -7.40 -9.66
C ALA A 215 7.81 -5.97 -9.81
N LEU A 216 7.89 -5.20 -8.72
CA LEU A 216 8.42 -3.84 -8.71
C LEU A 216 9.89 -3.79 -9.17
N ASP A 217 10.73 -4.69 -8.69
CA ASP A 217 12.14 -4.78 -9.08
C ASP A 217 12.27 -5.12 -10.59
N ARG A 218 11.48 -6.08 -11.09
CA ARG A 218 11.46 -6.45 -12.51
C ARG A 218 11.07 -5.27 -13.39
N ILE A 219 10.00 -4.56 -13.05
CA ILE A 219 9.48 -3.44 -13.85
C ILE A 219 10.45 -2.25 -13.80
N LYS A 220 11.10 -2.00 -12.67
CA LYS A 220 12.11 -0.97 -12.52
C LYS A 220 13.25 -1.14 -13.53
N VAL A 221 13.77 -2.37 -13.66
CA VAL A 221 14.80 -2.68 -14.65
C VAL A 221 14.31 -2.39 -16.07
N LEU A 222 13.07 -2.74 -16.39
CA LEU A 222 12.51 -2.50 -17.72
C LEU A 222 12.30 -1.01 -18.03
N THR A 223 11.93 -0.20 -17.02
CA THR A 223 11.76 1.26 -17.19
C THR A 223 13.08 1.99 -17.36
N GLU A 224 14.15 1.55 -16.73
CA GLU A 224 15.50 2.12 -16.91
C GLU A 224 16.05 1.93 -18.33
N PHE A 225 15.60 0.90 -19.04
CA PHE A 225 16.00 0.61 -20.41
C PHE A 225 15.06 1.17 -21.50
N LYS A 226 13.90 1.74 -21.13
CA LYS A 226 13.03 2.43 -22.11
C LYS A 226 13.71 3.76 -22.52
N PRO A 227 14.04 3.99 -23.83
CA PRO A 227 14.54 5.29 -24.26
C PRO A 227 13.45 6.35 -24.01
N VAL A 228 13.82 7.48 -23.45
CA VAL A 228 12.96 8.66 -23.26
C VAL A 228 12.51 9.11 -24.64
N ILE A 229 11.34 8.72 -25.10
CA ILE A 229 10.70 9.31 -26.26
C ILE A 229 10.20 10.67 -25.80
N LEU A 230 11.00 11.72 -26.05
CA LEU A 230 10.61 13.10 -25.92
C LEU A 230 9.39 13.32 -26.84
N HIS A 231 8.21 13.42 -26.27
CA HIS A 231 7.06 13.95 -26.99
C HIS A 231 7.39 15.39 -27.37
N ALA A 232 7.77 15.60 -28.62
CA ALA A 232 7.93 16.93 -29.19
C ALA A 232 6.58 17.65 -29.05
N GLN A 233 6.58 18.77 -28.33
CA GLN A 233 5.43 19.67 -28.32
C GLN A 233 5.17 20.12 -29.75
N PRO A 234 3.91 20.15 -30.23
CA PRO A 234 3.60 20.79 -31.50
C PRO A 234 3.92 22.29 -31.38
N GLU A 235 4.81 22.76 -32.24
CA GLU A 235 5.08 24.18 -32.40
C GLU A 235 3.78 24.91 -32.70
N GLN A 236 3.44 25.86 -31.86
CA GLN A 236 2.36 26.80 -32.09
C GLN A 236 2.83 27.75 -33.21
N THR A 237 2.28 27.59 -34.39
CA THR A 237 2.24 28.58 -35.46
C THR A 237 0.96 29.39 -35.38
#